data_c5741f989e32c80453c078a822f7a09a
#
_entry.id   c5741f989e32c80453c078a822f7a09a
#
_cell.length_a   1.000
_cell.length_b   1.000
_cell.length_c   1.000
_cell.angle_alpha   90.00
_cell.angle_beta   90.00
_cell.angle_gamma   90.00
#
_symmetry.space_group_name_H-M   'P 1'
#
loop_
_entity.id
_entity.type
_entity.pdbx_description
1 polymer ?
#
loop_
_entity_poly.entity_id
_entity_poly.type
_entity_poly.pdbx_seq_one_letter_code
_entity_poly.pdbx_strand_id
1 'polypeptide(L)'
;NFIDNETANQLTPELKAVWDEIFVCKNEIELILRSKTSMAGKGFFGVFGDVTVAAYLLAKSFDCSAHAAYSFEEDARIDADIKKVAEDFYISENWKELMELTKAHEQKIFYLVSLLRDLSDPMMTPESLGNLADELLEIKANDKFADFCCGAGTVVADVVKNHPTVEAYGFDKLVSSIAIAKIYNDLSEGKITFEAKDIFELGLDEDNGRRFDKIFANYPFGMRIKELGLGNQYLEQLEKRIPSVSKATSSDWLFNSLMVDMLSEDGKAVGIMTNGSTWNQSDSAIRSYFIENGLIECVIALPARLFAGITIATSMIVFSRNNKGVRLVDASELFVEGRRVNELSAENISLIIKATKSNSDISMYVSAEQLRDNDYVLSMNRYIVHDVADGMAFGDVIKRITRGAQLNAKALDEITTTVPTDMQYLMLANIKNGLIDKELPYLKSIDKKNDKYCLSNHCLILSKNGYPYKIAVAEVKEGQRILGNGNLYIIELDEEKADPYYLAAFFGSEQGTAALRSITVGATIPNIGVEQLTKLVIPI
;
A
#
# COMPACT_ATOMS: atom_id res chain seq x y z
N ASN A 1 -15.78 20.14 3.58
CA ASN A 1 -14.60 20.98 3.34
C ASN A 1 -13.60 20.20 2.49
N PHE A 2 -13.83 20.18 1.18
CA PHE A 2 -12.99 19.43 0.24
C PHE A 2 -12.05 20.35 -0.55
N ILE A 3 -12.31 21.62 -0.58
CA ILE A 3 -11.27 22.61 -0.80
C ILE A 3 -10.68 22.90 0.57
N ASP A 4 -9.37 22.77 0.71
CA ASP A 4 -8.71 23.23 1.92
C ASP A 4 -8.97 24.74 2.09
N ASN A 5 -8.82 25.21 3.30
CA ASN A 5 -9.09 26.63 3.60
C ASN A 5 -8.19 27.60 2.78
N GLU A 6 -7.07 27.13 2.24
CA GLU A 6 -6.18 27.92 1.39
C GLU A 6 -6.77 28.11 -0.02
N THR A 7 -7.27 27.05 -0.64
CA THR A 7 -7.89 27.12 -1.98
C THR A 7 -9.25 27.87 -1.90
N ALA A 8 -10.03 27.65 -0.84
CA ALA A 8 -11.27 28.40 -0.63
C ALA A 8 -11.05 29.91 -0.41
N ASN A 9 -9.91 30.28 0.17
CA ASN A 9 -9.54 31.70 0.37
C ASN A 9 -8.98 32.37 -0.91
N GLN A 10 -8.66 31.59 -1.94
CA GLN A 10 -8.19 32.09 -3.25
C GLN A 10 -9.35 32.34 -4.24
N LEU A 11 -10.57 31.86 -3.93
CA LEU A 11 -11.74 32.12 -4.77
C LEU A 11 -12.19 33.58 -4.65
N THR A 12 -12.55 34.17 -5.78
CA THR A 12 -13.25 35.49 -5.75
C THR A 12 -14.60 35.32 -5.03
N PRO A 13 -15.16 36.42 -4.45
CA PRO A 13 -16.46 36.34 -3.79
C PRO A 13 -17.57 35.76 -4.66
N GLU A 14 -17.56 36.05 -5.98
CA GLU A 14 -18.53 35.53 -6.95
C GLU A 14 -18.36 34.00 -7.12
N LEU A 15 -17.12 33.52 -7.30
CA LEU A 15 -16.83 32.09 -7.43
C LEU A 15 -17.15 31.33 -6.14
N LYS A 16 -16.91 31.95 -4.98
CA LYS A 16 -17.28 31.37 -3.69
C LYS A 16 -18.79 31.23 -3.54
N ALA A 17 -19.57 32.24 -3.95
CA ALA A 17 -21.03 32.16 -3.92
C ALA A 17 -21.57 31.02 -4.80
N VAL A 18 -21.05 30.88 -6.02
CA VAL A 18 -21.41 29.76 -6.93
C VAL A 18 -21.06 28.40 -6.30
N TRP A 19 -19.87 28.31 -5.69
CA TRP A 19 -19.42 27.12 -4.99
C TRP A 19 -20.32 26.74 -3.83
N ASP A 20 -20.67 27.70 -2.97
CA ASP A 20 -21.55 27.49 -1.83
C ASP A 20 -22.95 27.01 -2.28
N GLU A 21 -23.47 27.54 -3.38
CA GLU A 21 -24.75 27.12 -3.97
C GLU A 21 -24.71 25.68 -4.53
N ILE A 22 -23.59 25.28 -5.16
CA ILE A 22 -23.39 23.89 -5.64
C ILE A 22 -23.36 22.92 -4.45
N PHE A 23 -22.70 23.31 -3.35
CA PHE A 23 -22.68 22.50 -2.12
C PHE A 23 -24.06 22.39 -1.47
N VAL A 24 -24.88 23.43 -1.50
CA VAL A 24 -26.27 23.35 -1.04
C VAL A 24 -27.03 22.31 -1.86
N CYS A 25 -26.96 22.38 -3.19
CA CYS A 25 -27.59 21.42 -4.09
C CYS A 25 -27.13 19.96 -3.81
N LYS A 26 -25.81 19.76 -3.65
CA LYS A 26 -25.24 18.46 -3.29
C LYS A 26 -25.81 17.93 -1.97
N ASN A 27 -25.87 18.78 -0.94
CA ASN A 27 -26.38 18.39 0.37
C ASN A 27 -27.88 18.06 0.35
N GLU A 28 -28.66 18.76 -0.46
CA GLU A 28 -30.07 18.47 -0.66
C GLU A 28 -30.29 17.12 -1.35
N ILE A 29 -29.53 16.79 -2.41
CA ILE A 29 -29.55 15.47 -3.05
C ILE A 29 -29.18 14.40 -2.02
N GLU A 30 -28.09 14.61 -1.28
CA GLU A 30 -27.62 13.67 -0.26
C GLU A 30 -28.68 13.45 0.83
N LEU A 31 -29.37 14.50 1.28
CA LEU A 31 -30.42 14.41 2.29
C LEU A 31 -31.59 13.57 1.78
N ILE A 32 -32.06 13.80 0.56
CA ILE A 32 -33.15 13.02 -0.07
C ILE A 32 -32.74 11.55 -0.15
N LEU A 33 -31.53 11.25 -0.64
CA LEU A 33 -31.05 9.88 -0.77
C LEU A 33 -30.88 9.17 0.59
N ARG A 34 -30.48 9.89 1.65
CA ARG A 34 -30.33 9.33 3.01
C ARG A 34 -31.64 9.10 3.74
N SER A 35 -32.68 9.88 3.43
CA SER A 35 -33.91 9.92 4.24
C SER A 35 -34.75 8.64 4.17
N LYS A 36 -34.56 7.79 3.14
CA LYS A 36 -35.52 6.74 2.80
C LYS A 36 -34.98 5.34 2.56
N THR A 37 -33.93 4.84 3.18
CA THR A 37 -33.83 3.39 3.39
C THR A 37 -32.59 2.59 3.05
N SER A 38 -32.03 2.65 1.86
CA SER A 38 -30.97 1.69 1.48
C SER A 38 -29.56 2.11 1.89
N MET A 39 -29.42 3.37 2.29
CA MET A 39 -28.14 3.96 2.65
C MET A 39 -27.72 3.73 4.11
N ALA A 40 -28.60 3.18 4.96
CA ALA A 40 -28.25 2.78 6.31
C ALA A 40 -27.22 1.64 6.24
N GLY A 41 -25.94 1.99 6.39
CA GLY A 41 -24.80 1.04 6.34
C GLY A 41 -23.82 1.26 5.18
N LYS A 42 -24.15 2.08 4.18
CA LYS A 42 -23.16 2.55 3.20
C LYS A 42 -22.23 3.55 3.87
N GLY A 43 -20.92 3.32 3.80
CA GLY A 43 -19.92 4.29 4.25
C GLY A 43 -19.99 5.59 3.45
N PHE A 44 -19.30 6.63 3.94
CA PHE A 44 -19.27 7.98 3.36
C PHE A 44 -19.11 7.98 1.82
N PHE A 45 -18.28 7.10 1.28
CA PHE A 45 -17.96 7.01 -0.16
C PHE A 45 -19.07 6.36 -1.00
N GLY A 46 -19.79 5.38 -0.47
CA GLY A 46 -20.96 4.82 -1.15
C GLY A 46 -22.04 5.89 -1.39
N VAL A 47 -22.19 6.80 -0.45
CA VAL A 47 -23.12 7.94 -0.56
C VAL A 47 -22.70 8.92 -1.66
N PHE A 48 -21.40 9.18 -1.82
CA PHE A 48 -20.91 10.06 -2.89
C PHE A 48 -21.13 9.47 -4.29
N GLY A 49 -20.95 8.17 -4.44
CA GLY A 49 -21.24 7.48 -5.69
C GLY A 49 -22.71 7.64 -6.09
N ASP A 50 -23.61 7.44 -5.15
CA ASP A 50 -25.06 7.59 -5.37
C ASP A 50 -25.43 9.04 -5.70
N VAL A 51 -24.82 10.04 -5.04
CA VAL A 51 -25.04 11.47 -5.36
C VAL A 51 -24.56 11.81 -6.76
N THR A 52 -23.41 11.27 -7.18
CA THR A 52 -22.87 11.48 -8.54
C THR A 52 -23.80 10.90 -9.60
N VAL A 53 -24.28 9.67 -9.39
CA VAL A 53 -25.24 9.01 -10.31
C VAL A 53 -26.55 9.79 -10.37
N ALA A 54 -27.10 10.17 -9.21
CA ALA A 54 -28.33 10.96 -9.16
C ALA A 54 -28.19 12.31 -9.89
N ALA A 55 -27.12 13.07 -9.62
CA ALA A 55 -26.86 14.34 -10.29
C ALA A 55 -26.71 14.18 -11.81
N TYR A 56 -26.03 13.13 -12.29
CA TYR A 56 -25.90 12.84 -13.71
C TYR A 56 -27.24 12.53 -14.37
N LEU A 57 -28.06 11.66 -13.76
CA LEU A 57 -29.40 11.32 -14.28
C LEU A 57 -30.33 12.54 -14.30
N LEU A 58 -30.26 13.39 -13.27
CA LEU A 58 -30.97 14.65 -13.25
C LEU A 58 -30.52 15.59 -14.35
N ALA A 59 -29.21 15.69 -14.61
CA ALA A 59 -28.69 16.47 -15.74
C ALA A 59 -29.21 15.96 -17.08
N LYS A 60 -29.21 14.64 -17.30
CA LYS A 60 -29.75 14.03 -18.54
C LYS A 60 -31.25 14.24 -18.71
N SER A 61 -32.01 14.39 -17.63
CA SER A 61 -33.46 14.67 -17.71
C SER A 61 -33.77 16.02 -18.36
N PHE A 62 -32.87 17.02 -18.29
CA PHE A 62 -33.05 18.32 -18.94
C PHE A 62 -33.00 18.28 -20.46
N ASP A 63 -32.30 17.28 -21.03
CA ASP A 63 -32.25 17.06 -22.48
C ASP A 63 -33.55 16.42 -23.02
N CYS A 64 -34.51 16.10 -22.15
CA CYS A 64 -35.76 15.47 -22.53
C CYS A 64 -36.87 16.51 -22.67
N SER A 65 -37.54 16.54 -23.81
CA SER A 65 -38.66 17.46 -24.09
C SER A 65 -39.85 17.31 -23.11
N ALA A 66 -39.94 16.18 -22.43
CA ALA A 66 -40.94 15.87 -21.42
C ALA A 66 -40.30 15.64 -20.03
N HIS A 67 -39.53 16.61 -19.56
CA HIS A 67 -38.78 16.52 -18.30
C HIS A 67 -39.54 15.91 -17.12
N ALA A 68 -40.80 16.31 -16.92
CA ALA A 68 -41.64 15.79 -15.82
C ALA A 68 -42.02 14.29 -15.96
N ALA A 69 -41.85 13.70 -17.13
CA ALA A 69 -42.12 12.29 -17.42
C ALA A 69 -40.84 11.50 -17.74
N TYR A 70 -39.68 12.07 -17.46
CA TYR A 70 -38.40 11.41 -17.73
C TYR A 70 -38.24 10.13 -16.89
N SER A 71 -37.94 9.03 -17.59
CA SER A 71 -37.57 7.74 -17.01
C SER A 71 -36.16 7.37 -17.48
N PHE A 72 -35.21 7.28 -16.57
CA PHE A 72 -33.86 6.85 -16.92
C PHE A 72 -33.81 5.36 -17.30
N GLU A 73 -34.74 4.54 -16.84
CA GLU A 73 -34.83 3.12 -17.21
C GLU A 73 -35.10 2.96 -18.70
N GLU A 74 -35.93 3.81 -19.27
CA GLU A 74 -36.30 3.80 -20.69
C GLU A 74 -35.32 4.56 -21.59
N ASP A 75 -34.45 5.39 -20.99
CA ASP A 75 -33.46 6.17 -21.75
C ASP A 75 -32.31 5.28 -22.23
N ALA A 76 -32.27 5.04 -23.55
CA ALA A 76 -31.24 4.23 -24.18
C ALA A 76 -29.82 4.85 -24.11
N ARG A 77 -29.70 6.13 -23.80
CA ARG A 77 -28.41 6.81 -23.64
C ARG A 77 -27.75 6.47 -22.30
N ILE A 78 -28.51 5.94 -21.33
CA ILE A 78 -28.01 5.60 -20.00
C ILE A 78 -27.49 4.16 -20.00
N ASP A 79 -26.21 4.02 -19.61
CA ASP A 79 -25.56 2.70 -19.51
C ASP A 79 -26.20 1.81 -18.43
N ALA A 80 -26.16 0.50 -18.65
CA ALA A 80 -26.78 -0.48 -17.76
C ALA A 80 -26.19 -0.48 -16.34
N ASP A 81 -24.89 -0.23 -16.16
CA ASP A 81 -24.25 -0.19 -14.84
C ASP A 81 -24.70 1.07 -14.07
N ILE A 82 -24.90 2.19 -14.76
CA ILE A 82 -25.46 3.41 -14.16
C ILE A 82 -26.90 3.15 -13.70
N LYS A 83 -27.73 2.52 -14.55
CA LYS A 83 -29.11 2.12 -14.20
C LYS A 83 -29.13 1.23 -12.98
N LYS A 84 -28.25 0.24 -12.92
CA LYS A 84 -28.15 -0.69 -11.79
C LYS A 84 -27.83 -0.01 -10.44
N VAL A 85 -26.97 0.99 -10.45
CA VAL A 85 -26.70 1.79 -9.24
C VAL A 85 -27.93 2.63 -8.86
N ALA A 86 -28.64 3.14 -9.85
CA ALA A 86 -29.83 3.96 -9.66
C ALA A 86 -31.06 3.16 -9.17
N GLU A 87 -31.15 1.86 -9.40
CA GLU A 87 -32.27 1.01 -8.95
C GLU A 87 -32.51 1.16 -7.44
N ASP A 88 -31.46 1.26 -6.64
CA ASP A 88 -31.53 1.37 -5.18
C ASP A 88 -32.33 2.60 -4.69
N PHE A 89 -32.33 3.70 -5.46
CA PHE A 89 -33.05 4.93 -5.08
C PHE A 89 -34.25 5.27 -5.96
N TYR A 90 -34.42 4.57 -7.09
CA TYR A 90 -35.54 4.78 -8.01
C TYR A 90 -36.85 4.15 -7.51
N ILE A 91 -36.80 2.98 -6.88
CA ILE A 91 -37.96 2.23 -6.37
C ILE A 91 -38.69 3.00 -5.26
N SER A 92 -38.03 3.99 -4.65
CA SER A 92 -38.58 4.84 -3.62
C SER A 92 -39.19 6.11 -4.22
N GLU A 93 -40.05 6.80 -3.44
CA GLU A 93 -40.56 8.14 -3.78
C GLU A 93 -39.44 9.19 -3.96
N ASN A 94 -38.19 8.81 -3.67
CA ASN A 94 -37.02 9.68 -3.73
C ASN A 94 -36.81 10.28 -5.12
N TRP A 95 -37.03 9.50 -6.19
CA TRP A 95 -36.85 9.99 -7.56
C TRP A 95 -37.77 11.19 -7.87
N LYS A 96 -39.00 11.17 -7.38
CA LYS A 96 -39.92 12.30 -7.55
C LYS A 96 -39.44 13.55 -6.83
N GLU A 97 -38.94 13.39 -5.60
CA GLU A 97 -38.35 14.51 -4.84
C GLU A 97 -37.09 15.06 -5.52
N LEU A 98 -36.24 14.20 -6.04
CA LEU A 98 -35.07 14.60 -6.81
C LEU A 98 -35.46 15.37 -8.10
N MET A 99 -36.48 14.93 -8.80
CA MET A 99 -37.01 15.62 -10.00
C MET A 99 -37.63 16.99 -9.66
N GLU A 100 -38.26 17.15 -8.52
CA GLU A 100 -38.75 18.47 -8.07
C GLU A 100 -37.61 19.43 -7.72
N LEU A 101 -36.50 18.90 -7.13
CA LEU A 101 -35.30 19.67 -6.81
C LEU A 101 -34.64 20.24 -8.06
N THR A 102 -34.66 19.53 -9.20
CA THR A 102 -34.06 19.98 -10.46
C THR A 102 -34.65 21.29 -10.97
N LYS A 103 -35.92 21.56 -10.75
CA LYS A 103 -36.58 22.80 -11.19
C LYS A 103 -35.95 24.05 -10.61
N ALA A 104 -35.32 23.93 -9.44
CA ALA A 104 -34.68 25.05 -8.74
C ALA A 104 -33.19 25.20 -9.08
N HIS A 105 -32.52 24.13 -9.61
CA HIS A 105 -31.06 24.05 -9.62
C HIS A 105 -30.45 23.55 -10.95
N GLU A 106 -31.14 23.68 -12.08
CA GLU A 106 -30.72 23.12 -13.38
C GLU A 106 -29.25 23.32 -13.72
N GLN A 107 -28.77 24.56 -13.77
CA GLN A 107 -27.37 24.85 -14.12
C GLN A 107 -26.37 24.31 -13.09
N LYS A 108 -26.74 24.25 -11.80
CA LYS A 108 -25.86 23.84 -10.72
C LYS A 108 -25.61 22.32 -10.73
N ILE A 109 -26.60 21.54 -11.20
CA ILE A 109 -26.49 20.07 -11.29
C ILE A 109 -25.43 19.68 -12.33
N PHE A 110 -25.31 20.35 -13.46
CA PHE A 110 -24.25 20.12 -14.43
C PHE A 110 -22.85 20.35 -13.83
N TYR A 111 -22.66 21.46 -13.13
CA TYR A 111 -21.41 21.76 -12.44
C TYR A 111 -21.10 20.77 -11.31
N LEU A 112 -22.15 20.33 -10.59
CA LEU A 112 -22.02 19.38 -9.51
C LEU A 112 -21.41 18.05 -9.97
N VAL A 113 -21.89 17.50 -11.08
CA VAL A 113 -21.37 16.22 -11.62
C VAL A 113 -19.86 16.33 -11.90
N SER A 114 -19.43 17.43 -12.52
CA SER A 114 -18.00 17.66 -12.82
C SER A 114 -17.14 17.78 -11.56
N LEU A 115 -17.68 18.35 -10.47
CA LEU A 115 -16.96 18.56 -9.22
C LEU A 115 -16.91 17.31 -8.33
N LEU A 116 -17.85 16.38 -8.49
CA LEU A 116 -17.89 15.16 -7.65
C LEU A 116 -16.82 14.14 -8.04
N ARG A 117 -16.15 14.31 -9.18
CA ARG A 117 -15.09 13.41 -9.64
C ARG A 117 -14.02 13.21 -8.58
N ASP A 118 -13.52 14.28 -8.00
CA ASP A 118 -12.38 14.28 -7.09
C ASP A 118 -12.74 13.85 -5.66
N LEU A 119 -14.02 13.56 -5.41
CA LEU A 119 -14.55 13.31 -4.07
C LEU A 119 -14.99 11.86 -3.85
N SER A 120 -14.97 11.04 -4.89
CA SER A 120 -15.71 9.77 -4.89
C SER A 120 -14.99 8.60 -4.20
N ASP A 121 -13.66 8.61 -4.05
CA ASP A 121 -12.92 7.47 -3.48
C ASP A 121 -11.65 7.92 -2.73
N PRO A 122 -11.49 7.57 -1.42
CA PRO A 122 -10.26 7.85 -0.67
C PRO A 122 -9.10 6.94 -1.05
N MET A 123 -9.40 5.82 -1.72
CA MET A 123 -8.41 4.86 -2.22
C MET A 123 -8.00 5.18 -3.66
N MET A 124 -8.49 6.29 -4.22
CA MET A 124 -8.10 6.77 -5.54
C MET A 124 -6.58 6.88 -5.64
N THR A 125 -6.03 6.41 -6.74
CA THR A 125 -4.60 6.53 -7.00
C THR A 125 -4.21 8.01 -7.04
N PRO A 126 -3.28 8.47 -6.21
CA PRO A 126 -2.77 9.84 -6.27
C PRO A 126 -2.27 10.17 -7.68
N GLU A 127 -2.55 11.37 -8.16
CA GLU A 127 -2.14 11.82 -9.50
C GLU A 127 -0.63 11.64 -9.72
N SER A 128 0.18 11.95 -8.72
CA SER A 128 1.64 11.79 -8.79
C SER A 128 2.08 10.34 -9.01
N LEU A 129 1.35 9.37 -8.46
CA LEU A 129 1.62 7.94 -8.70
C LEU A 129 1.12 7.49 -10.08
N GLY A 130 0.00 8.03 -10.55
CA GLY A 130 -0.47 7.83 -11.92
C GLY A 130 0.55 8.33 -12.94
N ASN A 131 1.08 9.53 -12.72
CA ASN A 131 2.13 10.12 -13.56
C ASN A 131 3.43 9.30 -13.55
N LEU A 132 3.86 8.82 -12.38
CA LEU A 132 5.02 7.93 -12.29
C LEU A 132 4.77 6.62 -13.04
N ALA A 133 3.59 6.03 -12.93
CA ALA A 133 3.23 4.80 -13.62
C ALA A 133 3.19 5.00 -15.15
N ASP A 134 2.67 6.12 -15.63
CA ASP A 134 2.64 6.48 -17.05
C ASP A 134 4.06 6.52 -17.65
N GLU A 135 4.98 7.22 -16.99
CA GLU A 135 6.40 7.26 -17.36
C GLU A 135 7.08 5.87 -17.36
N LEU A 136 6.78 5.04 -16.36
CA LEU A 136 7.35 3.68 -16.24
C LEU A 136 6.82 2.72 -17.30
N LEU A 137 5.57 2.88 -17.71
CA LEU A 137 4.92 2.03 -18.72
C LEU A 137 5.47 2.26 -20.12
N GLU A 138 6.06 3.42 -20.40
CA GLU A 138 6.62 3.76 -21.71
C GLU A 138 5.59 3.52 -22.83
N ILE A 139 4.39 4.09 -22.67
CA ILE A 139 3.23 3.89 -23.55
C ILE A 139 3.53 4.41 -24.97
N LYS A 140 3.21 3.60 -25.97
CA LYS A 140 3.40 3.92 -27.37
C LYS A 140 2.07 4.13 -28.08
N ALA A 141 2.12 4.76 -29.25
CA ALA A 141 0.94 4.92 -30.10
C ALA A 141 0.28 3.57 -30.43
N ASN A 142 -1.04 3.50 -30.26
CA ASN A 142 -1.89 2.35 -30.51
C ASN A 142 -1.65 1.15 -29.56
N ASP A 143 -0.92 1.32 -28.46
CA ASP A 143 -0.86 0.30 -27.43
C ASP A 143 -2.27 0.03 -26.87
N LYS A 144 -2.53 -1.21 -26.47
CA LYS A 144 -3.69 -1.60 -25.66
C LYS A 144 -3.32 -1.42 -24.18
N PHE A 145 -3.92 -0.41 -23.57
CA PHE A 145 -3.74 -0.12 -22.15
C PHE A 145 -4.91 -0.65 -21.33
N ALA A 146 -4.64 -1.24 -20.17
CA ALA A 146 -5.65 -1.65 -19.21
C ALA A 146 -5.30 -1.24 -17.78
N ASP A 147 -6.31 -0.76 -17.04
CA ASP A 147 -6.25 -0.58 -15.59
C ASP A 147 -7.12 -1.66 -14.92
N PHE A 148 -6.50 -2.51 -14.10
CA PHE A 148 -7.12 -3.72 -13.52
C PHE A 148 -7.83 -3.50 -12.18
N CYS A 149 -7.83 -2.35 -11.63
CA CYS A 149 -8.62 -1.93 -10.47
C CYS A 149 -8.86 -0.44 -10.59
N CYS A 150 -9.56 -0.04 -11.67
CA CYS A 150 -9.55 1.34 -12.12
C CYS A 150 -10.35 2.31 -11.25
N GLY A 151 -11.17 1.79 -10.31
CA GLY A 151 -12.05 2.63 -9.51
C GLY A 151 -12.93 3.51 -10.40
N ALA A 152 -12.93 4.81 -10.15
CA ALA A 152 -13.64 5.81 -10.96
C ALA A 152 -12.92 6.17 -12.29
N GLY A 153 -11.88 5.44 -12.68
CA GLY A 153 -11.22 5.57 -13.97
C GLY A 153 -10.27 6.74 -14.15
N THR A 154 -9.75 7.31 -13.05
CA THR A 154 -8.91 8.52 -13.10
C THR A 154 -7.62 8.28 -13.86
N VAL A 155 -6.87 7.21 -13.51
CA VAL A 155 -5.59 6.89 -14.18
C VAL A 155 -5.79 6.58 -15.66
N VAL A 156 -6.84 5.82 -16.01
CA VAL A 156 -7.16 5.52 -17.43
C VAL A 156 -7.45 6.80 -18.21
N ALA A 157 -8.21 7.72 -17.62
CA ALA A 157 -8.55 9.00 -18.27
C ALA A 157 -7.29 9.88 -18.50
N ASP A 158 -6.38 9.92 -17.51
CA ASP A 158 -5.12 10.67 -17.64
C ASP A 158 -4.20 10.04 -18.70
N VAL A 159 -4.11 8.71 -18.76
CA VAL A 159 -3.38 7.99 -19.83
C VAL A 159 -3.95 8.32 -21.21
N VAL A 160 -5.27 8.28 -21.40
CA VAL A 160 -5.89 8.63 -22.69
C VAL A 160 -5.66 10.09 -23.07
N LYS A 161 -5.67 10.98 -22.10
CA LYS A 161 -5.35 12.39 -22.32
C LYS A 161 -3.91 12.60 -22.79
N ASN A 162 -2.95 11.88 -22.19
CA ASN A 162 -1.53 11.97 -22.52
C ASN A 162 -1.20 11.20 -23.82
N HIS A 163 -1.92 10.09 -24.09
CA HIS A 163 -1.70 9.18 -25.21
C HIS A 163 -3.01 8.96 -26.00
N PRO A 164 -3.47 9.94 -26.82
CA PRO A 164 -4.80 9.92 -27.44
C PRO A 164 -5.08 8.75 -28.42
N THR A 165 -4.05 8.01 -28.81
CA THR A 165 -4.15 6.91 -29.77
C THR A 165 -4.23 5.53 -29.13
N VAL A 166 -4.15 5.43 -27.79
CA VAL A 166 -4.26 4.14 -27.09
C VAL A 166 -5.67 3.59 -27.16
N GLU A 167 -5.78 2.26 -27.18
CA GLU A 167 -7.01 1.54 -26.95
C GLU A 167 -7.12 1.23 -25.44
N ALA A 168 -7.98 1.96 -24.73
CA ALA A 168 -7.98 1.98 -23.26
C ALA A 168 -9.13 1.20 -22.64
N TYR A 169 -8.81 0.43 -21.60
CA TYR A 169 -9.75 -0.39 -20.83
C TYR A 169 -9.62 -0.11 -19.33
N GLY A 170 -10.74 -0.08 -18.63
CA GLY A 170 -10.80 -0.02 -17.18
C GLY A 170 -11.67 -1.12 -16.60
N PHE A 171 -11.15 -1.88 -15.66
CA PHE A 171 -11.87 -2.96 -14.99
C PHE A 171 -11.95 -2.66 -13.49
N ASP A 172 -13.13 -2.84 -12.92
CA ASP A 172 -13.30 -2.84 -11.46
C ASP A 172 -14.46 -3.79 -11.09
N LYS A 173 -14.34 -4.41 -9.94
CA LYS A 173 -15.37 -5.30 -9.41
C LYS A 173 -16.61 -4.55 -8.94
N LEU A 174 -16.45 -3.30 -8.53
CA LEU A 174 -17.51 -2.46 -7.98
C LEU A 174 -18.27 -1.77 -9.11
N VAL A 175 -19.53 -2.21 -9.32
CA VAL A 175 -20.44 -1.61 -10.31
C VAL A 175 -20.59 -0.09 -10.09
N SER A 176 -20.62 0.37 -8.84
CA SER A 176 -20.72 1.79 -8.51
C SER A 176 -19.51 2.60 -9.00
N SER A 177 -18.31 2.07 -8.87
CA SER A 177 -17.09 2.70 -9.37
C SER A 177 -17.10 2.78 -10.91
N ILE A 178 -17.49 1.71 -11.57
CA ILE A 178 -17.61 1.67 -13.04
C ILE A 178 -18.72 2.61 -13.54
N ALA A 179 -19.85 2.71 -12.83
CA ALA A 179 -20.89 3.66 -13.19
C ALA A 179 -20.36 5.10 -13.18
N ILE A 180 -19.57 5.47 -12.16
CA ILE A 180 -18.92 6.79 -12.07
C ILE A 180 -17.91 6.98 -13.21
N ALA A 181 -17.06 5.98 -13.48
CA ALA A 181 -16.10 6.02 -14.57
C ALA A 181 -16.79 6.24 -15.94
N LYS A 182 -17.90 5.53 -16.20
CA LYS A 182 -18.71 5.67 -17.41
C LYS A 182 -19.38 7.05 -17.52
N ILE A 183 -19.83 7.62 -16.39
CA ILE A 183 -20.37 8.99 -16.35
C ILE A 183 -19.33 10.00 -16.81
N TYR A 184 -18.11 9.93 -16.25
CA TYR A 184 -17.04 10.87 -16.63
C TYR A 184 -16.56 10.64 -18.06
N ASN A 185 -16.52 9.39 -18.52
CA ASN A 185 -16.20 9.06 -19.90
C ASN A 185 -17.24 9.66 -20.88
N ASP A 186 -18.53 9.58 -20.55
CA ASP A 186 -19.61 10.19 -21.34
C ASP A 186 -19.45 11.73 -21.38
N LEU A 187 -19.25 12.35 -20.22
CA LEU A 187 -19.09 13.80 -20.11
C LEU A 187 -17.86 14.37 -20.83
N SER A 188 -16.80 13.56 -20.98
CA SER A 188 -15.57 13.94 -21.68
C SER A 188 -15.53 13.49 -23.14
N GLU A 189 -16.64 12.96 -23.68
CA GLU A 189 -16.71 12.33 -25.00
C GLU A 189 -15.59 11.26 -25.19
N GLY A 190 -15.23 10.60 -24.10
CA GLY A 190 -14.14 9.65 -24.05
C GLY A 190 -14.47 8.34 -24.74
N LYS A 191 -13.42 7.62 -25.15
CA LYS A 191 -13.53 6.32 -25.85
C LYS A 191 -12.98 5.17 -25.01
N ILE A 192 -13.05 5.27 -23.68
CA ILE A 192 -12.55 4.26 -22.76
C ILE A 192 -13.62 3.17 -22.61
N THR A 193 -13.21 1.91 -22.70
CA THR A 193 -14.10 0.77 -22.42
C THR A 193 -14.01 0.41 -20.94
N PHE A 194 -15.09 0.64 -20.18
CA PHE A 194 -15.19 0.28 -18.76
C PHE A 194 -16.08 -0.95 -18.57
N GLU A 195 -15.59 -1.95 -17.83
CA GLU A 195 -16.30 -3.18 -17.52
C GLU A 195 -16.36 -3.42 -16.00
N ALA A 196 -17.60 -3.59 -15.46
CA ALA A 196 -17.80 -4.03 -14.09
C ALA A 196 -17.54 -5.54 -14.01
N LYS A 197 -16.30 -5.91 -13.65
CA LYS A 197 -15.82 -7.29 -13.73
C LYS A 197 -14.79 -7.60 -12.65
N ASP A 198 -14.88 -8.79 -12.06
CA ASP A 198 -13.77 -9.32 -11.28
C ASP A 198 -12.62 -9.67 -12.23
N ILE A 199 -11.47 -9.02 -12.10
CA ILE A 199 -10.35 -9.20 -13.05
C ILE A 199 -9.83 -10.63 -13.12
N PHE A 200 -10.01 -11.45 -12.08
CA PHE A 200 -9.62 -12.86 -12.12
C PHE A 200 -10.42 -13.67 -13.15
N GLU A 201 -11.59 -13.19 -13.56
CA GLU A 201 -12.31 -13.79 -14.70
C GLU A 201 -11.49 -13.77 -15.99
N LEU A 202 -10.70 -12.69 -16.21
CA LEU A 202 -9.82 -12.58 -17.38
C LEU A 202 -8.75 -13.68 -17.42
N GLY A 203 -8.22 -14.07 -16.25
CA GLY A 203 -7.22 -15.13 -16.13
C GLY A 203 -7.81 -16.54 -16.22
N LEU A 204 -9.12 -16.69 -15.98
CA LEU A 204 -9.83 -17.97 -16.04
C LEU A 204 -10.43 -18.24 -17.43
N ASP A 205 -10.58 -17.21 -18.24
CA ASP A 205 -11.17 -17.30 -19.59
C ASP A 205 -10.08 -17.68 -20.60
N GLU A 206 -9.86 -18.98 -20.76
CA GLU A 206 -8.83 -19.54 -21.66
C GLU A 206 -9.09 -19.23 -23.14
N ASP A 207 -10.34 -18.98 -23.54
CA ASP A 207 -10.73 -18.83 -24.93
C ASP A 207 -10.66 -17.41 -25.50
N ASN A 208 -10.64 -16.39 -24.66
CA ASN A 208 -10.71 -14.99 -25.10
C ASN A 208 -9.38 -14.41 -25.62
N GLY A 209 -8.25 -15.03 -25.37
CA GLY A 209 -6.95 -14.60 -25.90
C GLY A 209 -6.61 -13.12 -25.70
N ARG A 210 -7.40 -12.40 -24.86
CA ARG A 210 -7.25 -10.96 -24.62
C ARG A 210 -5.89 -10.70 -23.99
N ARG A 211 -5.11 -9.81 -24.59
CA ARG A 211 -3.80 -9.38 -24.10
C ARG A 211 -3.70 -7.87 -24.20
N PHE A 212 -2.91 -7.30 -23.30
CA PHE A 212 -2.67 -5.86 -23.22
C PHE A 212 -1.17 -5.58 -23.35
N ASP A 213 -0.84 -4.50 -24.02
CA ASP A 213 0.55 -4.07 -24.16
C ASP A 213 1.04 -3.35 -22.91
N LYS A 214 0.13 -2.67 -22.24
CA LYS A 214 0.39 -1.91 -21.01
C LYS A 214 -0.69 -2.19 -19.97
N ILE A 215 -0.28 -2.56 -18.77
CA ILE A 215 -1.20 -2.80 -17.65
C ILE A 215 -0.77 -1.96 -16.46
N PHE A 216 -1.73 -1.26 -15.87
CA PHE A 216 -1.60 -0.65 -14.55
C PHE A 216 -2.55 -1.33 -13.57
N ALA A 217 -2.18 -1.41 -12.30
CA ALA A 217 -3.10 -1.79 -11.24
C ALA A 217 -2.69 -1.21 -9.88
N ASN A 218 -3.64 -0.52 -9.26
CA ASN A 218 -3.60 -0.19 -7.83
C ASN A 218 -4.64 -1.05 -7.11
N TYR A 219 -4.29 -2.31 -6.87
CA TYR A 219 -5.21 -3.28 -6.29
C TYR A 219 -5.34 -3.12 -4.76
N PRO A 220 -6.42 -3.67 -4.13
CA PRO A 220 -6.67 -3.52 -2.70
C PRO A 220 -5.51 -4.07 -1.85
N PHE A 221 -4.98 -3.24 -0.94
CA PHE A 221 -3.85 -3.60 -0.08
C PHE A 221 -4.24 -4.57 1.03
N GLY A 222 -3.39 -5.56 1.27
CA GLY A 222 -3.48 -6.46 2.42
C GLY A 222 -4.72 -7.37 2.42
N MET A 223 -5.38 -7.54 1.30
CA MET A 223 -6.50 -8.48 1.14
C MET A 223 -5.99 -9.91 1.38
N ARG A 224 -6.74 -10.70 2.13
CA ARG A 224 -6.39 -12.11 2.35
C ARG A 224 -6.82 -12.95 1.15
N ILE A 225 -5.99 -13.93 0.77
CA ILE A 225 -6.27 -14.81 -0.36
C ILE A 225 -7.67 -15.45 -0.28
N LYS A 226 -8.09 -15.90 0.91
CA LYS A 226 -9.42 -16.49 1.15
C LYS A 226 -10.60 -15.54 0.89
N GLU A 227 -10.37 -14.25 0.76
CA GLU A 227 -11.38 -13.21 0.54
C GLU A 227 -11.54 -12.87 -0.96
N LEU A 228 -10.72 -13.48 -1.83
CA LEU A 228 -10.65 -13.12 -3.25
C LEU A 228 -11.76 -13.69 -4.13
N GLY A 229 -12.65 -14.54 -3.62
CA GLY A 229 -13.72 -15.10 -4.46
C GLY A 229 -13.17 -15.90 -5.65
N LEU A 230 -13.34 -15.40 -6.88
CA LEU A 230 -12.81 -16.03 -8.11
C LEU A 230 -11.28 -16.13 -8.14
N GLY A 231 -10.58 -15.30 -7.40
CA GLY A 231 -9.13 -15.40 -7.22
C GLY A 231 -8.68 -16.74 -6.64
N ASN A 232 -9.55 -17.46 -5.92
CA ASN A 232 -9.24 -18.81 -5.43
C ASN A 232 -9.14 -19.82 -6.57
N GLN A 233 -9.99 -19.73 -7.59
CA GLN A 233 -9.91 -20.59 -8.78
C GLN A 233 -8.66 -20.29 -9.60
N TYR A 234 -8.33 -19.01 -9.75
CA TYR A 234 -7.08 -18.59 -10.37
C TYR A 234 -5.86 -19.07 -9.58
N LEU A 235 -5.90 -19.03 -8.24
CA LEU A 235 -4.86 -19.58 -7.38
C LEU A 235 -4.62 -21.07 -7.61
N GLU A 236 -5.69 -21.88 -7.76
CA GLU A 236 -5.58 -23.32 -8.06
C GLU A 236 -4.88 -23.58 -9.41
N GLN A 237 -5.10 -22.74 -10.42
CA GLN A 237 -4.36 -22.80 -11.68
C GLN A 237 -2.90 -22.40 -11.49
N LEU A 238 -2.65 -21.35 -10.70
CA LEU A 238 -1.30 -20.84 -10.45
C LEU A 238 -0.44 -21.85 -9.67
N GLU A 239 -1.03 -22.61 -8.74
CA GLU A 239 -0.34 -23.65 -7.96
C GLU A 239 0.27 -24.76 -8.82
N LYS A 240 -0.31 -25.02 -10.00
CA LYS A 240 0.22 -26.02 -10.94
C LYS A 240 1.60 -25.63 -11.49
N ARG A 241 1.89 -24.34 -11.61
CA ARG A 241 3.18 -23.81 -12.11
C ARG A 241 4.06 -23.19 -11.03
N ILE A 242 3.48 -22.73 -9.92
CA ILE A 242 4.21 -22.15 -8.79
C ILE A 242 3.84 -22.94 -7.52
N PRO A 243 4.55 -24.04 -7.23
CA PRO A 243 4.29 -24.81 -6.02
C PRO A 243 4.41 -23.94 -4.75
N SER A 244 3.51 -24.13 -3.82
CA SER A 244 3.45 -23.42 -2.53
C SER A 244 3.00 -21.95 -2.61
N VAL A 245 2.47 -21.48 -3.74
CA VAL A 245 1.89 -20.12 -3.85
C VAL A 245 0.73 -19.90 -2.87
N SER A 246 -0.03 -20.94 -2.54
CA SER A 246 -1.11 -20.89 -1.54
C SER A 246 -0.65 -20.59 -0.11
N LYS A 247 0.67 -20.66 0.15
CA LYS A 247 1.26 -20.26 1.43
C LYS A 247 1.51 -18.76 1.54
N ALA A 248 1.37 -18.01 0.44
CA ALA A 248 1.48 -16.55 0.46
C ALA A 248 0.48 -15.95 1.45
N THR A 249 0.89 -14.89 2.15
CA THR A 249 0.05 -14.23 3.17
C THR A 249 -0.88 -13.19 2.59
N SER A 250 -0.48 -12.56 1.49
CA SER A 250 -1.24 -11.51 0.81
C SER A 250 -1.61 -11.89 -0.62
N SER A 251 -2.62 -11.21 -1.15
CA SER A 251 -3.08 -11.37 -2.54
C SER A 251 -2.22 -10.62 -3.55
N ASP A 252 -1.30 -9.77 -3.13
CA ASP A 252 -0.51 -8.90 -4.01
C ASP A 252 0.11 -9.67 -5.17
N TRP A 253 0.72 -10.83 -4.87
CA TRP A 253 1.33 -11.66 -5.90
C TRP A 253 0.35 -12.38 -6.83
N LEU A 254 -0.92 -12.56 -6.41
CA LEU A 254 -1.96 -13.07 -7.32
C LEU A 254 -2.33 -12.03 -8.36
N PHE A 255 -2.55 -10.78 -7.93
CA PHE A 255 -2.77 -9.66 -8.85
C PHE A 255 -1.58 -9.48 -9.80
N ASN A 256 -0.36 -9.51 -9.27
CA ASN A 256 0.86 -9.44 -10.07
C ASN A 256 0.96 -10.58 -11.10
N SER A 257 0.59 -11.81 -10.70
CA SER A 257 0.58 -12.97 -11.60
C SER A 257 -0.43 -12.80 -12.73
N LEU A 258 -1.63 -12.33 -12.41
CA LEU A 258 -2.66 -12.05 -13.41
C LEU A 258 -2.20 -10.97 -14.40
N MET A 259 -1.60 -9.88 -13.91
CA MET A 259 -1.08 -8.84 -14.78
C MET A 259 -0.07 -9.41 -15.79
N VAL A 260 0.89 -10.22 -15.34
CA VAL A 260 1.89 -10.85 -16.21
C VAL A 260 1.26 -11.84 -17.19
N ASP A 261 0.25 -12.60 -16.75
CA ASP A 261 -0.49 -13.55 -17.61
C ASP A 261 -1.27 -12.84 -18.72
N MET A 262 -1.75 -11.63 -18.45
CA MET A 262 -2.53 -10.85 -19.40
C MET A 262 -1.69 -9.93 -20.30
N LEU A 263 -0.35 -9.86 -20.09
CA LEU A 263 0.54 -9.08 -20.95
C LEU A 263 0.75 -9.74 -22.32
N SER A 264 0.82 -8.91 -23.36
CA SER A 264 1.41 -9.28 -24.65
C SER A 264 2.89 -9.64 -24.48
N GLU A 265 3.51 -10.24 -25.50
CA GLU A 265 4.88 -10.74 -25.42
C GLU A 265 5.89 -9.66 -25.04
N ASP A 266 5.79 -8.47 -25.65
CA ASP A 266 6.63 -7.30 -25.37
C ASP A 266 5.97 -6.30 -24.41
N GLY A 267 4.95 -6.73 -23.69
CA GLY A 267 4.17 -5.89 -22.81
C GLY A 267 4.90 -5.50 -21.54
N LYS A 268 4.44 -4.40 -20.92
CA LYS A 268 4.94 -3.90 -19.64
C LYS A 268 3.79 -3.62 -18.68
N ALA A 269 3.94 -4.00 -17.41
CA ALA A 269 2.94 -3.73 -16.39
C ALA A 269 3.54 -3.02 -15.17
N VAL A 270 2.72 -2.21 -14.52
CA VAL A 270 3.07 -1.51 -13.29
C VAL A 270 1.99 -1.77 -12.24
N GLY A 271 2.38 -2.34 -11.11
CA GLY A 271 1.50 -2.60 -9.97
C GLY A 271 1.93 -1.83 -8.73
N ILE A 272 0.97 -1.43 -7.90
CA ILE A 272 1.24 -0.87 -6.57
C ILE A 272 0.88 -1.94 -5.54
N MET A 273 1.85 -2.35 -4.73
CA MET A 273 1.69 -3.40 -3.74
C MET A 273 2.17 -2.97 -2.36
N THR A 274 1.83 -3.75 -1.34
CA THR A 274 2.38 -3.53 0.00
C THR A 274 3.88 -3.80 0.00
N ASN A 275 4.64 -2.97 0.70
CA ASN A 275 6.10 -3.17 0.80
C ASN A 275 6.46 -4.52 1.45
N GLY A 276 5.60 -5.07 2.30
CA GLY A 276 5.78 -6.38 2.92
C GLY A 276 5.95 -7.52 1.90
N SER A 277 5.24 -7.46 0.77
CA SER A 277 5.30 -8.47 -0.29
C SER A 277 6.66 -8.56 -0.99
N THR A 278 7.53 -7.54 -0.83
CA THR A 278 8.90 -7.55 -1.36
C THR A 278 9.87 -8.41 -0.55
N TRP A 279 9.55 -8.74 0.72
CA TRP A 279 10.48 -9.42 1.63
C TRP A 279 9.85 -10.50 2.54
N ASN A 280 8.53 -10.60 2.65
CA ASN A 280 7.88 -11.63 3.45
C ASN A 280 8.35 -13.03 3.08
N GLN A 281 8.71 -13.85 4.07
CA GLN A 281 9.16 -15.22 3.84
C GLN A 281 8.08 -16.10 3.21
N SER A 282 6.81 -15.90 3.56
CA SER A 282 5.69 -16.63 2.96
C SER A 282 5.56 -16.42 1.44
N ASP A 283 6.03 -15.28 0.93
CA ASP A 283 5.96 -14.94 -0.48
C ASP A 283 7.26 -15.30 -1.26
N SER A 284 8.25 -15.91 -0.59
CA SER A 284 9.55 -16.24 -1.19
C SER A 284 9.43 -17.17 -2.41
N ALA A 285 8.54 -18.16 -2.37
CA ALA A 285 8.36 -19.11 -3.48
C ALA A 285 7.86 -18.41 -4.75
N ILE A 286 6.90 -17.48 -4.62
CA ILE A 286 6.39 -16.76 -5.78
C ILE A 286 7.39 -15.71 -6.28
N ARG A 287 8.10 -15.01 -5.37
CA ARG A 287 9.18 -14.10 -5.78
C ARG A 287 10.28 -14.82 -6.54
N SER A 288 10.69 -16.01 -6.07
CA SER A 288 11.69 -16.82 -6.77
C SER A 288 11.24 -17.18 -8.18
N TYR A 289 9.98 -17.59 -8.37
CA TYR A 289 9.43 -17.88 -9.68
C TYR A 289 9.53 -16.67 -10.62
N PHE A 290 9.10 -15.49 -10.17
CA PHE A 290 9.15 -14.27 -10.98
C PHE A 290 10.58 -13.87 -11.37
N ILE A 291 11.51 -13.95 -10.44
CA ILE A 291 12.91 -13.58 -10.65
C ILE A 291 13.61 -14.58 -11.58
N GLU A 292 13.47 -15.87 -11.33
CA GLU A 292 14.11 -16.92 -12.13
C GLU A 292 13.57 -16.95 -13.57
N ASN A 293 12.33 -16.54 -13.80
CA ASN A 293 11.76 -16.40 -15.12
C ASN A 293 11.93 -15.01 -15.75
N GLY A 294 12.69 -14.12 -15.10
CA GLY A 294 12.99 -12.78 -15.62
C GLY A 294 11.77 -11.90 -15.83
N LEU A 295 10.78 -11.98 -14.93
CA LEU A 295 9.50 -11.28 -15.06
C LEU A 295 9.44 -9.93 -14.35
N ILE A 296 10.44 -9.60 -13.51
CA ILE A 296 10.49 -8.33 -12.79
C ILE A 296 11.62 -7.47 -13.39
N GLU A 297 11.27 -6.28 -13.84
CA GLU A 297 12.22 -5.29 -14.34
C GLU A 297 12.76 -4.40 -13.21
N CYS A 298 11.85 -3.86 -12.39
CA CYS A 298 12.19 -2.88 -11.37
C CYS A 298 11.24 -2.98 -10.17
N VAL A 299 11.76 -2.67 -8.97
CA VAL A 299 10.98 -2.47 -7.75
C VAL A 299 11.39 -1.15 -7.12
N ILE A 300 10.41 -0.30 -6.84
CA ILE A 300 10.58 1.05 -6.31
C ILE A 300 9.90 1.10 -4.94
N ALA A 301 10.66 1.23 -3.86
CA ALA A 301 10.11 1.51 -2.54
C ALA A 301 9.63 2.96 -2.50
N LEU A 302 8.35 3.16 -2.23
CA LEU A 302 7.69 4.46 -2.24
C LEU A 302 7.68 5.10 -0.85
N PRO A 303 7.56 6.43 -0.75
CA PRO A 303 7.34 7.12 0.51
C PRO A 303 6.09 6.62 1.25
N ALA A 304 6.12 6.71 2.57
CA ALA A 304 4.92 6.47 3.38
C ALA A 304 3.90 7.61 3.22
N ARG A 305 2.64 7.35 3.59
CA ARG A 305 1.57 8.37 3.61
C ARG A 305 1.24 8.99 2.25
N LEU A 306 1.39 8.25 1.15
CA LEU A 306 0.96 8.72 -0.18
C LEU A 306 -0.56 8.58 -0.40
N PHE A 307 -1.22 7.67 0.32
CA PHE A 307 -2.67 7.44 0.22
C PHE A 307 -3.40 8.00 1.43
N ALA A 308 -4.57 8.59 1.21
CA ALA A 308 -5.38 9.14 2.29
C ALA A 308 -5.82 8.04 3.29
N GLY A 309 -5.54 8.25 4.58
CA GLY A 309 -5.91 7.29 5.62
C GLY A 309 -5.06 6.02 5.69
N ILE A 310 -4.06 5.85 4.83
CA ILE A 310 -3.16 4.69 4.82
C ILE A 310 -1.76 5.11 5.23
N THR A 311 -1.25 4.47 6.28
CA THR A 311 0.12 4.67 6.77
C THR A 311 1.09 3.58 6.33
N ILE A 312 0.57 2.54 5.64
CA ILE A 312 1.38 1.41 5.17
C ILE A 312 2.30 1.89 4.04
N ALA A 313 3.58 1.54 4.12
CA ALA A 313 4.50 1.76 3.02
C ALA A 313 4.15 0.82 1.85
N THR A 314 4.18 1.39 0.66
CA THR A 314 3.91 0.68 -0.60
C THR A 314 5.15 0.63 -1.47
N SER A 315 5.14 -0.25 -2.45
CA SER A 315 6.15 -0.35 -3.49
C SER A 315 5.47 -0.37 -4.84
N MET A 316 6.09 0.26 -5.83
CA MET A 316 5.69 0.13 -7.22
C MET A 316 6.58 -0.93 -7.87
N ILE A 317 5.97 -1.89 -8.55
CA ILE A 317 6.68 -2.98 -9.21
C ILE A 317 6.43 -2.92 -10.72
N VAL A 318 7.50 -3.05 -11.49
CA VAL A 318 7.46 -3.04 -12.96
C VAL A 318 7.74 -4.43 -13.48
N PHE A 319 6.86 -4.93 -14.30
CA PHE A 319 6.95 -6.24 -14.96
C PHE A 319 7.22 -6.09 -16.45
N SER A 320 8.18 -6.85 -16.92
CA SER A 320 8.44 -7.11 -18.33
C SER A 320 9.11 -8.48 -18.44
N ARG A 321 9.48 -8.91 -19.64
CA ARG A 321 10.10 -10.25 -19.83
C ARG A 321 11.59 -10.16 -20.15
N ASN A 322 12.27 -11.31 -19.96
CA ASN A 322 13.68 -11.51 -20.30
C ASN A 322 14.68 -10.72 -19.44
N ASN A 323 14.29 -10.30 -18.23
CA ASN A 323 15.19 -9.62 -17.29
C ASN A 323 16.22 -10.59 -16.71
N LYS A 324 17.49 -10.17 -16.62
CA LYS A 324 18.60 -10.95 -16.04
C LYS A 324 18.85 -10.67 -14.56
N GLY A 325 18.11 -9.77 -14.00
CA GLY A 325 18.12 -9.31 -12.62
C GLY A 325 17.07 -8.23 -12.45
N VAL A 326 17.06 -7.55 -11.31
CA VAL A 326 16.06 -6.56 -10.94
C VAL A 326 16.73 -5.24 -10.60
N ARG A 327 16.18 -4.14 -11.08
CA ARG A 327 16.54 -2.81 -10.63
C ARG A 327 15.79 -2.53 -9.31
N LEU A 328 16.51 -2.29 -8.22
CA LEU A 328 15.95 -1.89 -6.94
C LEU A 328 16.16 -0.39 -6.75
N VAL A 329 15.10 0.32 -6.40
CA VAL A 329 15.11 1.78 -6.16
C VAL A 329 14.52 2.05 -4.79
N ASP A 330 15.22 2.82 -3.96
CA ASP A 330 14.71 3.30 -2.67
C ASP A 330 14.36 4.79 -2.79
N ALA A 331 13.09 5.05 -3.08
CA ALA A 331 12.52 6.40 -3.16
C ALA A 331 11.78 6.81 -1.88
N SER A 332 11.94 6.07 -0.78
CA SER A 332 11.19 6.26 0.46
C SER A 332 11.33 7.66 1.08
N GLU A 333 12.44 8.35 0.78
CA GLU A 333 12.72 9.72 1.26
C GLU A 333 12.45 10.81 0.20
N LEU A 334 11.97 10.42 -1.00
CA LEU A 334 11.70 11.37 -2.10
C LEU A 334 10.23 11.81 -2.08
N PHE A 335 9.89 12.81 -1.28
CA PHE A 335 8.53 13.35 -1.22
C PHE A 335 8.51 14.82 -0.82
N VAL A 336 7.40 15.47 -1.12
CA VAL A 336 7.02 16.75 -0.53
C VAL A 336 6.05 16.46 0.60
N GLU A 337 6.37 16.96 1.79
CA GLU A 337 5.53 16.74 2.96
C GLU A 337 4.22 17.51 2.86
N GLY A 338 3.10 16.79 2.87
CA GLY A 338 1.77 17.35 2.88
C GLY A 338 1.14 17.26 4.28
N ARG A 339 0.14 18.09 4.53
CA ARG A 339 -0.56 18.12 5.82
C ARG A 339 -1.25 16.78 6.18
N ARG A 340 -1.81 16.10 5.20
CA ARG A 340 -2.53 14.81 5.37
C ARG A 340 -1.83 13.67 4.68
N VAL A 341 -1.37 13.88 3.48
CA VAL A 341 -0.67 12.93 2.63
C VAL A 341 0.61 13.57 2.09
N ASN A 342 1.61 12.75 1.83
CA ASN A 342 2.81 13.15 1.12
C ASN A 342 2.56 13.07 -0.39
N GLU A 343 3.33 13.81 -1.18
CA GLU A 343 3.20 13.84 -2.64
C GLU A 343 4.56 13.68 -3.31
N LEU A 344 4.57 13.13 -4.52
CA LEU A 344 5.75 13.13 -5.38
C LEU A 344 5.71 14.38 -6.26
N SER A 345 6.70 15.25 -6.16
CA SER A 345 6.85 16.35 -7.10
C SER A 345 7.32 15.84 -8.48
N ALA A 346 7.19 16.65 -9.51
CA ALA A 346 7.73 16.34 -10.84
C ALA A 346 9.25 16.08 -10.79
N GLU A 347 9.97 16.74 -9.90
CA GLU A 347 11.40 16.51 -9.66
C GLU A 347 11.65 15.14 -9.03
N ASN A 348 10.85 14.75 -8.00
CA ASN A 348 10.93 13.41 -7.40
C ASN A 348 10.68 12.33 -8.46
N ILE A 349 9.64 12.49 -9.29
CA ILE A 349 9.34 11.55 -10.39
C ILE A 349 10.52 11.45 -11.34
N SER A 350 11.08 12.56 -11.78
CA SER A 350 12.26 12.59 -12.68
C SER A 350 13.47 11.87 -12.07
N LEU A 351 13.74 12.06 -10.76
CA LEU A 351 14.82 11.37 -10.05
C LEU A 351 14.56 9.87 -9.98
N ILE A 352 13.34 9.44 -9.69
CA ILE A 352 12.96 8.02 -9.66
C ILE A 352 13.15 7.39 -11.05
N ILE A 353 12.62 8.02 -12.11
CA ILE A 353 12.77 7.50 -13.48
C ILE A 353 14.25 7.41 -13.89
N LYS A 354 15.08 8.38 -13.52
CA LYS A 354 16.53 8.29 -13.74
C LYS A 354 17.15 7.13 -12.98
N ALA A 355 16.73 6.90 -11.73
CA ALA A 355 17.21 5.81 -10.88
C ALA A 355 16.84 4.42 -11.41
N THR A 356 15.73 4.28 -12.15
CA THR A 356 15.38 3.01 -12.80
C THR A 356 16.34 2.63 -13.93
N LYS A 357 17.08 3.58 -14.50
CA LYS A 357 17.94 3.38 -15.67
C LYS A 357 19.43 3.17 -15.33
N SER A 358 19.88 3.59 -14.14
CA SER A 358 21.28 3.53 -13.75
C SER A 358 21.45 3.37 -12.24
N ASN A 359 22.62 2.86 -11.81
CA ASN A 359 22.97 2.85 -10.38
C ASN A 359 23.19 4.26 -9.86
N SER A 360 22.75 4.50 -8.63
CA SER A 360 22.90 5.75 -7.90
C SER A 360 22.83 5.48 -6.39
N ASP A 361 22.89 6.53 -5.57
CA ASP A 361 22.75 6.39 -4.11
C ASP A 361 21.40 5.78 -3.69
N ILE A 362 20.39 5.90 -4.53
CA ILE A 362 19.03 5.38 -4.28
C ILE A 362 18.68 4.19 -5.19
N SER A 363 19.59 3.69 -6.01
CA SER A 363 19.29 2.56 -6.89
C SER A 363 20.48 1.69 -7.20
N MET A 364 20.20 0.38 -7.35
CA MET A 364 21.17 -0.60 -7.78
C MET A 364 20.54 -1.69 -8.65
N TYR A 365 21.30 -2.22 -9.58
CA TYR A 365 20.93 -3.41 -10.32
C TYR A 365 21.46 -4.64 -9.58
N VAL A 366 20.58 -5.61 -9.33
CA VAL A 366 20.92 -6.85 -8.62
C VAL A 366 20.65 -8.03 -9.56
N SER A 367 21.65 -8.87 -9.78
CA SER A 367 21.50 -10.05 -10.63
C SER A 367 20.56 -11.10 -10.00
N ALA A 368 19.99 -11.99 -10.82
CA ALA A 368 19.17 -13.09 -10.32
C ALA A 368 19.94 -14.01 -9.34
N GLU A 369 21.25 -14.20 -9.55
CA GLU A 369 22.12 -14.96 -8.65
C GLU A 369 22.23 -14.29 -7.27
N GLN A 370 22.51 -12.99 -7.22
CA GLN A 370 22.57 -12.24 -5.96
C GLN A 370 21.21 -12.24 -5.24
N LEU A 371 20.09 -12.15 -5.98
CA LEU A 371 18.74 -12.23 -5.42
C LEU A 371 18.48 -13.60 -4.80
N ARG A 372 18.89 -14.68 -5.48
CA ARG A 372 18.79 -16.07 -4.98
C ARG A 372 19.56 -16.26 -3.68
N ASP A 373 20.79 -15.78 -3.62
CA ASP A 373 21.67 -15.88 -2.46
C ASP A 373 21.15 -15.07 -1.25
N ASN A 374 20.19 -14.17 -1.48
CA ASN A 374 19.56 -13.32 -0.47
C ASN A 374 18.05 -13.57 -0.34
N ASP A 375 17.60 -14.82 -0.46
CA ASP A 375 16.21 -15.26 -0.24
C ASP A 375 15.18 -14.52 -1.12
N TYR A 376 15.63 -14.04 -2.31
CA TYR A 376 14.82 -13.28 -3.25
C TYR A 376 14.18 -12.02 -2.64
N VAL A 377 14.84 -11.38 -1.69
CA VAL A 377 14.38 -10.13 -1.08
C VAL A 377 14.57 -8.99 -2.09
N LEU A 378 13.49 -8.23 -2.33
CA LEU A 378 13.44 -7.12 -3.29
C LEU A 378 13.56 -5.76 -2.57
N SER A 379 14.53 -5.64 -1.66
CA SER A 379 14.84 -4.40 -0.94
C SER A 379 16.32 -4.04 -1.17
N MET A 380 16.58 -2.81 -1.60
CA MET A 380 17.93 -2.34 -1.94
C MET A 380 18.91 -2.49 -0.76
N ASN A 381 18.45 -2.18 0.45
CA ASN A 381 19.30 -2.24 1.65
C ASN A 381 19.93 -3.62 1.88
N ARG A 382 19.30 -4.70 1.37
CA ARG A 382 19.78 -6.06 1.49
C ARG A 382 21.10 -6.31 0.72
N TYR A 383 21.39 -5.48 -0.29
CA TYR A 383 22.50 -5.67 -1.23
C TYR A 383 23.60 -4.63 -1.06
N ILE A 384 23.46 -3.71 -0.12
CA ILE A 384 24.53 -2.78 0.23
C ILE A 384 25.58 -3.58 1.01
N VAL A 385 26.72 -3.82 0.38
CA VAL A 385 27.84 -4.52 1.01
C VAL A 385 28.56 -3.55 1.93
N HIS A 386 28.59 -3.86 3.21
CA HIS A 386 29.48 -3.21 4.17
C HIS A 386 30.69 -4.11 4.34
N ASP A 387 31.82 -3.75 3.72
CA ASP A 387 33.09 -4.45 3.92
C ASP A 387 33.54 -4.30 5.38
N VAL A 388 33.32 -5.34 6.16
CA VAL A 388 33.98 -5.54 7.45
C VAL A 388 35.18 -6.43 7.16
N ALA A 389 36.35 -5.81 6.97
CA ALA A 389 37.59 -6.56 6.82
C ALA A 389 37.87 -7.35 8.11
N ASP A 390 38.23 -8.60 7.99
CA ASP A 390 38.60 -9.51 9.09
C ASP A 390 37.52 -9.71 10.17
N GLY A 391 36.26 -9.95 9.73
CA GLY A 391 35.13 -10.20 10.63
C GLY A 391 34.72 -11.67 10.69
N MET A 392 33.89 -12.03 11.68
CA MET A 392 33.19 -13.32 11.73
C MET A 392 31.67 -13.15 11.77
N ALA A 393 30.92 -14.21 11.48
CA ALA A 393 29.48 -14.16 11.56
C ALA A 393 29.02 -13.94 13.02
N PHE A 394 28.10 -13.02 13.22
CA PHE A 394 27.59 -12.70 14.57
C PHE A 394 27.02 -13.94 15.26
N GLY A 395 26.43 -14.87 14.49
CA GLY A 395 25.94 -16.15 14.99
C GLY A 395 27.01 -17.01 15.68
N ASP A 396 28.28 -16.90 15.27
CA ASP A 396 29.37 -17.72 15.80
C ASP A 396 29.78 -17.34 17.24
N VAL A 397 29.36 -16.15 17.67
CA VAL A 397 29.59 -15.64 19.03
C VAL A 397 28.34 -15.65 19.91
N ILE A 398 27.18 -16.07 19.36
CA ILE A 398 25.90 -16.12 20.11
C ILE A 398 25.75 -17.49 20.77
N LYS A 399 25.62 -17.54 22.10
CA LYS A 399 25.19 -18.72 22.85
C LYS A 399 23.68 -18.93 22.78
N ARG A 400 22.91 -17.84 22.90
CA ARG A 400 21.46 -17.85 22.84
C ARG A 400 20.92 -16.50 22.35
N ILE A 401 19.92 -16.56 21.48
CA ILE A 401 19.12 -15.40 21.10
C ILE A 401 17.65 -15.67 21.35
N THR A 402 16.97 -14.78 22.01
CA THR A 402 15.56 -14.92 22.37
C THR A 402 14.86 -13.60 22.12
N ARG A 403 13.66 -13.64 21.59
CA ARG A 403 12.76 -12.47 21.54
C ARG A 403 12.09 -12.33 22.90
N GLY A 404 11.97 -11.11 23.44
CA GLY A 404 11.32 -10.87 24.73
C GLY A 404 9.83 -11.27 24.76
N ALA A 405 9.21 -11.15 25.93
CA ALA A 405 7.81 -11.55 26.17
C ALA A 405 6.82 -10.67 25.38
N GLN A 406 5.89 -11.32 24.67
CA GLN A 406 4.80 -10.65 23.96
C GLN A 406 3.58 -10.53 24.88
N LEU A 407 3.56 -9.47 25.67
CA LEU A 407 2.44 -9.12 26.53
C LEU A 407 1.61 -8.02 25.87
N ASN A 408 0.29 -8.17 25.80
CA ASN A 408 -0.58 -7.07 25.43
C ASN A 408 -0.71 -6.07 26.60
N ALA A 409 -1.20 -4.86 26.32
CA ALA A 409 -1.29 -3.78 27.32
C ALA A 409 -2.06 -4.23 28.58
N LYS A 410 -3.18 -4.92 28.41
CA LYS A 410 -4.01 -5.42 29.51
C LYS A 410 -3.25 -6.40 30.41
N ALA A 411 -2.58 -7.39 29.83
CA ALA A 411 -1.81 -8.37 30.57
C ALA A 411 -0.61 -7.72 31.30
N LEU A 412 -0.02 -6.70 30.71
CA LEU A 412 1.07 -5.94 31.36
C LEU A 412 0.54 -5.10 32.53
N ASP A 413 -0.58 -4.39 32.36
CA ASP A 413 -1.21 -3.58 33.42
C ASP A 413 -1.60 -4.44 34.65
N GLU A 414 -2.10 -5.66 34.42
CA GLU A 414 -2.47 -6.58 35.50
C GLU A 414 -1.29 -6.96 36.40
N ILE A 415 -0.08 -7.07 35.85
CA ILE A 415 1.12 -7.48 36.59
C ILE A 415 2.02 -6.32 37.00
N THR A 416 1.79 -5.12 36.50
CA THR A 416 2.56 -3.91 36.87
C THR A 416 2.19 -3.42 38.27
N THR A 417 3.15 -2.88 39.00
CA THR A 417 2.96 -2.32 40.36
C THR A 417 3.85 -1.09 40.57
N THR A 418 3.40 -0.20 41.45
CA THR A 418 4.20 0.95 41.93
C THR A 418 5.03 0.59 43.17
N VAL A 419 4.77 -0.59 43.77
CA VAL A 419 5.54 -1.08 44.91
C VAL A 419 6.86 -1.67 44.41
N PRO A 420 8.02 -1.24 44.93
CA PRO A 420 9.30 -1.81 44.53
C PRO A 420 9.37 -3.32 44.78
N THR A 421 9.81 -4.06 43.78
CA THR A 421 10.07 -5.50 43.82
C THR A 421 11.41 -5.79 43.16
N ASP A 422 11.87 -7.02 43.26
CA ASP A 422 13.03 -7.56 42.53
C ASP A 422 12.70 -7.93 41.07
N MET A 423 11.42 -7.81 40.66
CA MET A 423 10.93 -8.10 39.33
C MET A 423 10.60 -6.79 38.58
N GLN A 424 11.20 -6.63 37.42
CA GLN A 424 11.07 -5.43 36.59
C GLN A 424 10.79 -5.76 35.12
N TYR A 425 10.41 -4.74 34.36
CA TYR A 425 10.09 -4.86 32.94
C TYR A 425 10.91 -3.87 32.10
N LEU A 426 11.64 -4.38 31.10
CA LEU A 426 12.42 -3.56 30.17
C LEU A 426 11.63 -3.32 28.89
N MET A 427 11.30 -2.06 28.60
CA MET A 427 10.68 -1.59 27.36
C MET A 427 11.71 -0.84 26.49
N LEU A 428 11.37 -0.68 25.20
CA LEU A 428 12.17 0.15 24.27
C LEU A 428 12.41 1.57 24.80
N ALA A 429 11.42 2.16 25.48
CA ALA A 429 11.51 3.51 26.05
C ALA A 429 12.59 3.64 27.12
N ASN A 430 12.93 2.54 27.80
CA ASN A 430 13.93 2.52 28.86
C ASN A 430 15.37 2.38 28.35
N ILE A 431 15.58 2.28 27.04
CA ILE A 431 16.92 2.24 26.43
C ILE A 431 17.18 3.59 25.78
N LYS A 432 18.20 4.33 26.29
CA LYS A 432 18.58 5.66 25.83
C LYS A 432 20.09 5.76 25.72
N ASN A 433 20.58 6.19 24.57
CA ASN A 433 22.01 6.41 24.32
C ASN A 433 22.90 5.22 24.70
N GLY A 434 22.47 4.00 24.39
CA GLY A 434 23.23 2.78 24.68
C GLY A 434 23.13 2.29 26.13
N LEU A 435 22.33 2.93 26.96
CA LEU A 435 22.17 2.61 28.38
C LEU A 435 20.72 2.24 28.70
N ILE A 436 20.55 1.34 29.66
CA ILE A 436 19.24 1.00 30.24
C ILE A 436 18.99 1.95 31.43
N ASP A 437 17.77 2.50 31.53
CA ASP A 437 17.34 3.33 32.63
C ASP A 437 17.58 2.61 33.99
N LYS A 438 18.08 3.31 35.01
CA LYS A 438 18.30 2.74 36.33
C LYS A 438 17.01 2.31 37.03
N GLU A 439 15.91 2.99 36.73
CA GLU A 439 14.59 2.73 37.29
C GLU A 439 13.71 2.15 36.17
N LEU A 440 13.36 0.89 36.32
CA LEU A 440 12.44 0.18 35.42
C LEU A 440 11.08 -0.03 36.12
N PRO A 441 9.97 -0.10 35.37
CA PRO A 441 8.68 -0.46 35.95
C PRO A 441 8.74 -1.78 36.72
N TYR A 442 8.14 -1.80 37.92
CA TYR A 442 8.09 -2.99 38.75
C TYR A 442 6.94 -3.91 38.37
N LEU A 443 7.16 -5.22 38.52
CA LEU A 443 6.17 -6.26 38.29
C LEU A 443 5.81 -6.96 39.60
N LYS A 444 4.54 -7.32 39.80
CA LYS A 444 4.05 -8.13 40.93
C LYS A 444 4.53 -9.57 40.84
N SER A 445 4.59 -10.09 39.61
CA SER A 445 4.98 -11.48 39.34
C SER A 445 5.45 -11.62 37.89
N ILE A 446 6.23 -12.65 37.64
CA ILE A 446 6.59 -13.14 36.29
C ILE A 446 6.20 -14.60 36.24
N ASP A 447 5.28 -14.94 35.33
CA ASP A 447 4.87 -16.34 35.10
C ASP A 447 6.08 -17.20 34.74
N LYS A 448 6.13 -18.43 35.24
CA LYS A 448 7.21 -19.40 34.95
C LYS A 448 7.44 -19.63 33.45
N LYS A 449 6.37 -19.59 32.63
CA LYS A 449 6.47 -19.67 31.17
C LYS A 449 7.26 -18.53 30.53
N ASN A 450 7.35 -17.38 31.21
CA ASN A 450 8.03 -16.18 30.76
C ASN A 450 9.48 -16.08 31.31
N ASP A 451 9.95 -16.99 32.15
CA ASP A 451 11.30 -17.00 32.70
C ASP A 451 12.38 -16.96 31.60
N LYS A 452 12.13 -17.67 30.51
CA LYS A 452 13.03 -17.69 29.34
C LYS A 452 13.21 -16.35 28.64
N TYR A 453 12.38 -15.36 28.94
CA TYR A 453 12.43 -13.99 28.40
C TYR A 453 13.01 -13.00 29.41
N CYS A 454 13.45 -13.46 30.57
CA CYS A 454 14.21 -12.64 31.50
C CYS A 454 15.64 -12.47 31.02
N LEU A 455 16.19 -11.26 31.30
CA LEU A 455 17.55 -10.91 30.94
C LEU A 455 18.55 -11.71 31.79
N SER A 456 19.63 -12.17 31.20
CA SER A 456 20.85 -12.60 31.90
C SER A 456 21.80 -11.41 32.05
N ASN A 457 22.68 -11.49 33.03
CA ASN A 457 23.72 -10.46 33.19
C ASN A 457 24.65 -10.46 31.96
N HIS A 458 25.07 -9.27 31.53
CA HIS A 458 25.89 -8.99 30.35
C HIS A 458 25.25 -9.39 29.00
N CYS A 459 23.96 -9.75 28.94
CA CYS A 459 23.33 -9.97 27.64
C CYS A 459 23.23 -8.68 26.85
N LEU A 460 23.49 -8.79 25.54
CA LEU A 460 23.29 -7.69 24.61
C LEU A 460 21.80 -7.58 24.27
N ILE A 461 21.25 -6.38 24.39
CA ILE A 461 19.87 -6.06 24.04
C ILE A 461 19.89 -5.28 22.73
N LEU A 462 19.08 -5.73 21.77
CA LEU A 462 18.90 -5.05 20.49
C LEU A 462 17.40 -4.89 20.20
N SER A 463 16.98 -3.68 19.82
CA SER A 463 15.60 -3.49 19.36
C SER A 463 15.36 -4.25 18.06
N LYS A 464 14.24 -4.99 18.01
CA LYS A 464 13.84 -5.73 16.82
C LYS A 464 13.30 -4.80 15.73
N ASN A 465 12.56 -3.77 16.15
CA ASN A 465 11.84 -2.84 15.28
C ASN A 465 12.28 -1.39 15.52
N GLY A 466 12.07 -0.56 14.49
CA GLY A 466 12.35 0.89 14.55
C GLY A 466 13.79 1.20 14.12
N TYR A 467 13.99 2.43 13.64
CA TYR A 467 15.31 2.96 13.28
C TYR A 467 15.41 4.40 13.81
N PRO A 468 16.54 4.81 14.42
CA PRO A 468 17.75 4.00 14.71
C PRO A 468 17.48 2.90 15.74
N TYR A 469 18.19 1.76 15.58
CA TYR A 469 18.07 0.64 16.51
C TYR A 469 18.62 1.00 17.89
N LYS A 470 17.92 0.55 18.92
CA LYS A 470 18.36 0.71 20.29
C LYS A 470 19.18 -0.49 20.72
N ILE A 471 20.35 -0.22 21.29
CA ILE A 471 21.31 -1.24 21.70
C ILE A 471 21.77 -0.91 23.13
N ALA A 472 21.92 -1.90 23.98
CA ALA A 472 22.47 -1.76 25.32
C ALA A 472 22.98 -3.09 25.83
N VAL A 473 23.84 -3.07 26.85
CA VAL A 473 24.22 -4.26 27.63
C VAL A 473 23.42 -4.26 28.93
N ALA A 474 22.84 -5.39 29.29
CA ALA A 474 22.08 -5.52 30.51
C ALA A 474 22.99 -5.84 31.71
N GLU A 475 22.89 -5.03 32.75
CA GLU A 475 23.50 -5.29 34.06
C GLU A 475 22.41 -5.75 35.02
N VAL A 476 22.36 -7.06 35.29
CA VAL A 476 21.36 -7.68 36.18
C VAL A 476 21.99 -8.04 37.49
N LYS A 477 21.46 -7.50 38.59
CA LYS A 477 21.96 -7.74 39.96
C LYS A 477 21.53 -9.13 40.45
N GLU A 478 22.26 -9.67 41.39
CA GLU A 478 21.89 -10.92 42.06
C GLU A 478 20.47 -10.82 42.66
N GLY A 479 19.63 -11.78 42.38
CA GLY A 479 18.22 -11.80 42.80
C GLY A 479 17.25 -10.97 41.97
N GLN A 480 17.74 -10.06 41.10
CA GLN A 480 16.91 -9.25 40.23
C GLN A 480 16.44 -10.06 39.01
N ARG A 481 15.18 -9.87 38.64
CA ARG A 481 14.58 -10.47 37.44
C ARG A 481 14.00 -9.38 36.54
N ILE A 482 14.55 -9.22 35.36
CA ILE A 482 14.10 -8.22 34.39
C ILE A 482 13.51 -8.92 33.18
N LEU A 483 12.20 -8.78 32.98
CA LEU A 483 11.49 -9.34 31.84
C LEU A 483 11.65 -8.39 30.63
N GLY A 484 12.17 -8.88 29.52
CA GLY A 484 12.32 -8.11 28.28
C GLY A 484 11.03 -8.03 27.48
N ASN A 485 10.76 -6.87 26.88
CA ASN A 485 9.62 -6.63 25.97
C ASN A 485 9.79 -7.40 24.66
N GLY A 486 8.68 -7.84 24.05
CA GLY A 486 8.64 -8.59 22.79
C GLY A 486 9.20 -7.86 21.55
N ASN A 487 9.53 -6.58 21.65
CA ASN A 487 10.21 -5.82 20.60
C ASN A 487 11.74 -5.75 20.80
N LEU A 488 12.26 -6.55 21.73
CA LEU A 488 13.69 -6.66 22.02
C LEU A 488 14.18 -8.08 21.69
N TYR A 489 15.37 -8.16 21.14
CA TYR A 489 16.21 -9.36 21.16
C TYR A 489 17.07 -9.33 22.42
N ILE A 490 17.12 -10.45 23.13
CA ILE A 490 17.96 -10.74 24.29
C ILE A 490 19.01 -11.74 23.80
N ILE A 491 20.25 -11.31 23.72
CA ILE A 491 21.34 -12.03 23.05
C ILE A 491 22.41 -12.34 24.10
N GLU A 492 22.58 -13.61 24.43
CA GLU A 492 23.67 -14.08 25.27
C GLU A 492 24.87 -14.44 24.40
N LEU A 493 25.98 -13.82 24.69
CA LEU A 493 27.23 -13.98 23.94
C LEU A 493 28.14 -15.03 24.58
N ASP A 494 29.02 -15.58 23.78
CA ASP A 494 30.19 -16.28 24.23
C ASP A 494 31.28 -15.24 24.58
N GLU A 495 31.35 -14.84 25.84
CA GLU A 495 32.25 -13.79 26.29
C GLU A 495 33.74 -14.15 26.15
N GLU A 496 34.07 -15.43 25.89
CA GLU A 496 35.42 -15.83 25.51
C GLU A 496 35.78 -15.43 24.07
N LYS A 497 34.74 -15.21 23.23
CA LYS A 497 34.88 -14.86 21.81
C LYS A 497 34.58 -13.39 21.52
N ALA A 498 33.63 -12.79 22.24
CA ALA A 498 33.20 -11.42 21.99
C ALA A 498 32.74 -10.72 23.25
N ASP A 499 33.24 -9.51 23.47
CA ASP A 499 32.83 -8.63 24.58
C ASP A 499 31.49 -7.97 24.26
N PRO A 500 30.44 -8.10 25.12
CA PRO A 500 29.13 -7.47 24.93
C PRO A 500 29.21 -5.95 24.79
N TYR A 501 30.05 -5.28 25.54
CA TYR A 501 30.20 -3.82 25.52
C TYR A 501 30.87 -3.36 24.22
N TYR A 502 31.88 -4.12 23.74
CA TYR A 502 32.48 -3.86 22.45
C TYR A 502 31.45 -3.95 21.32
N LEU A 503 30.64 -5.01 21.30
CA LEU A 503 29.60 -5.17 20.28
C LEU A 503 28.49 -4.12 20.41
N ALA A 504 28.10 -3.73 21.62
CA ALA A 504 27.17 -2.63 21.80
C ALA A 504 27.73 -1.32 21.24
N ALA A 505 29.01 -1.03 21.47
CA ALA A 505 29.69 0.14 20.90
C ALA A 505 29.79 0.06 19.37
N PHE A 506 30.16 -1.12 18.83
CA PHE A 506 30.19 -1.34 17.37
C PHE A 506 28.83 -1.08 16.74
N PHE A 507 27.77 -1.76 17.19
CA PHE A 507 26.43 -1.56 16.65
C PHE A 507 25.85 -0.14 16.83
N GLY A 508 26.35 0.58 17.83
CA GLY A 508 26.05 2.01 18.05
C GLY A 508 26.89 2.96 17.18
N SER A 509 27.95 2.48 16.54
CA SER A 509 28.79 3.27 15.63
C SER A 509 28.09 3.47 14.28
N GLU A 510 28.61 4.37 13.45
CA GLU A 510 28.15 4.59 12.07
C GLU A 510 28.25 3.30 11.25
N GLN A 511 29.38 2.59 11.33
CA GLN A 511 29.60 1.34 10.63
C GLN A 511 28.64 0.23 11.08
N GLY A 512 28.46 0.03 12.37
CA GLY A 512 27.55 -0.97 12.92
C GLY A 512 26.08 -0.65 12.66
N THR A 513 25.72 0.64 12.73
CA THR A 513 24.39 1.11 12.37
C THR A 513 24.09 0.85 10.88
N ALA A 514 25.06 1.12 10.01
CA ALA A 514 24.97 0.81 8.58
C ALA A 514 24.84 -0.71 8.34
N ALA A 515 25.62 -1.52 9.05
CA ALA A 515 25.52 -2.98 8.99
C ALA A 515 24.15 -3.50 9.43
N LEU A 516 23.57 -3.00 10.51
CA LEU A 516 22.19 -3.34 10.92
C LEU A 516 21.16 -2.88 9.88
N ARG A 517 21.36 -1.70 9.27
CA ARG A 517 20.49 -1.19 8.22
C ARG A 517 20.48 -2.11 6.98
N SER A 518 21.63 -2.70 6.61
CA SER A 518 21.72 -3.60 5.45
C SER A 518 20.88 -4.87 5.59
N ILE A 519 20.64 -5.34 6.81
CA ILE A 519 19.82 -6.52 7.09
C ILE A 519 18.37 -6.16 7.50
N THR A 520 18.04 -4.87 7.49
CA THR A 520 16.72 -4.35 7.85
C THR A 520 15.74 -4.55 6.70
N VAL A 521 14.53 -4.95 7.04
CA VAL A 521 13.40 -5.05 6.12
C VAL A 521 12.22 -4.24 6.64
N GLY A 522 11.42 -3.67 5.72
CA GLY A 522 10.26 -2.85 6.05
C GLY A 522 10.58 -1.35 6.09
N ALA A 523 9.85 -0.55 5.28
CA ALA A 523 10.06 0.89 5.16
C ALA A 523 9.37 1.69 6.27
N THR A 524 8.15 1.31 6.71
CA THR A 524 7.40 2.05 7.74
C THR A 524 7.81 1.66 9.17
N ILE A 525 8.03 0.37 9.40
CA ILE A 525 8.51 -0.16 10.68
C ILE A 525 9.68 -1.09 10.36
N PRO A 526 10.91 -0.53 10.29
CA PRO A 526 12.10 -1.32 10.04
C PRO A 526 12.21 -2.48 11.04
N ASN A 527 12.53 -3.68 10.54
CA ASN A 527 12.57 -4.90 11.31
C ASN A 527 13.81 -5.73 10.92
N ILE A 528 14.46 -6.33 11.91
CA ILE A 528 15.58 -7.25 11.73
C ILE A 528 15.09 -8.68 12.00
N GLY A 529 15.35 -9.61 11.06
CA GLY A 529 15.15 -11.03 11.26
C GLY A 529 16.31 -11.69 11.99
N VAL A 530 16.03 -12.72 12.80
CA VAL A 530 17.10 -13.45 13.54
C VAL A 530 18.10 -14.08 12.60
N GLU A 531 17.65 -14.69 11.52
CA GLU A 531 18.52 -15.36 10.54
C GLU A 531 19.50 -14.39 9.90
N GLN A 532 19.03 -13.22 9.50
CA GLN A 532 19.87 -12.18 8.91
C GLN A 532 20.84 -11.60 9.94
N LEU A 533 20.36 -11.40 11.18
CA LEU A 533 21.19 -10.92 12.26
C LEU A 533 22.34 -11.88 12.58
N THR A 534 22.09 -13.19 12.60
CA THR A 534 23.13 -14.19 12.86
C THR A 534 24.15 -14.33 11.72
N LYS A 535 23.76 -14.05 10.47
CA LYS A 535 24.66 -14.04 9.31
C LYS A 535 25.46 -12.75 9.16
N LEU A 536 25.14 -11.70 9.92
CA LEU A 536 25.83 -10.42 9.84
C LEU A 536 27.29 -10.57 10.22
N VAL A 537 28.20 -10.07 9.40
CA VAL A 537 29.63 -10.05 9.71
C VAL A 537 29.91 -8.90 10.66
N ILE A 538 30.57 -9.21 11.77
CA ILE A 538 30.97 -8.26 12.80
C ILE A 538 32.49 -8.26 12.96
N PRO A 539 33.13 -7.11 13.24
CA PRO A 539 34.56 -7.07 13.54
C PRO A 539 34.80 -7.67 14.92
N ILE A 540 35.78 -8.51 15.04
CA ILE A 540 36.24 -9.09 16.32
C ILE A 540 37.76 -9.03 16.35
#